data_452edd6f4dfdc68186220d5ab7b06545
#
_entry.id   452edd6f4dfdc68186220d5ab7b06545
#
_cell.length_a   1.000
_cell.length_b   1.000
_cell.length_c   1.000
_cell.angle_alpha   90.00
_cell.angle_beta   90.00
_cell.angle_gamma   90.00
#
_symmetry.space_group_name_H-M   'P 1'
#
loop_
_entity.id
_entity.type
_entity.pdbx_description
1 polymer ?
#
loop_
_entity_poly.entity_id
_entity_poly.type
_entity_poly.pdbx_seq_one_letter_code
_entity_poly.pdbx_strand_id
1 'polypeptide(L)'
;MAMLGLKNRKGTPISSEIIDAFSDAVAGKVIAPADPEYHSARRIWNASIDKHPGLIVRCAGAADVVQAVKFGRQNDLVVSIRGGGHNVAGRALTDDGLVIDLSSMRAVFVDPAKGTARVQGGATLGDLDRETHAFGLAVPAGVVSRTGIAGLTLGGGVGWLVRKYGLTCDNVLSFEIVTADGNLLTVSADENTDLFWALRGGGGNFGVVTSFLFRAYPVTNVFGGMVVHARDRARDVIRHYRDFMTSAPEDLTAYAALITTPDGHPAVAVIACFCGDPAEGKRVLRPLREFGSPLMDAVQLVPFPVMQKLLDGAFPEGTYNYWKSDFLREMSNEAIDLIVMHANKMKSPLSAVVIE
;
A
#
# COMPACT_ATOMS: atom_id res chain seq x y z
N MET A 1 34.48 -4.10 14.88
CA MET A 1 33.11 -3.74 14.44
C MET A 1 33.23 -2.48 13.58
N ALA A 2 32.77 -2.51 12.32
CA ALA A 2 32.69 -1.30 11.53
C ALA A 2 31.74 -0.33 12.26
N MET A 3 32.15 0.94 12.47
CA MET A 3 31.26 1.94 13.04
C MET A 3 30.09 2.14 12.08
N LEU A 4 28.88 1.84 12.53
CA LEU A 4 27.66 2.20 11.84
C LEU A 4 27.59 3.73 11.79
N GLY A 5 27.47 4.30 10.61
CA GLY A 5 27.43 5.74 10.44
C GLY A 5 27.15 6.13 8.99
N LEU A 6 26.79 7.39 8.79
CA LEU A 6 26.46 7.93 7.47
C LEU A 6 27.71 7.98 6.58
N LYS A 7 27.62 7.40 5.37
CA LYS A 7 28.67 7.39 4.38
C LYS A 7 28.16 7.86 3.02
N ASN A 8 29.03 8.52 2.27
CA ASN A 8 28.75 8.85 0.87
C ASN A 8 28.88 7.60 -0.03
N ARG A 9 28.53 7.73 -1.32
CA ARG A 9 28.58 6.62 -2.31
C ARG A 9 29.98 6.03 -2.50
N LYS A 10 31.02 6.77 -2.13
CA LYS A 10 32.42 6.32 -2.16
C LYS A 10 32.86 5.59 -0.86
N GLY A 11 31.94 5.47 0.11
CA GLY A 11 32.22 4.88 1.41
C GLY A 11 32.92 5.81 2.40
N THR A 12 33.05 7.09 2.10
CA THR A 12 33.68 8.09 3.00
C THR A 12 32.66 8.48 4.09
N PRO A 13 33.01 8.40 5.39
CA PRO A 13 32.17 8.86 6.47
C PRO A 13 31.87 10.35 6.38
N ILE A 14 30.65 10.76 6.74
CA ILE A 14 30.27 12.17 6.91
C ILE A 14 30.60 12.58 8.34
N SER A 15 31.19 13.78 8.50
CA SER A 15 31.60 14.25 9.81
C SER A 15 30.40 14.63 10.71
N SER A 16 30.61 14.58 12.02
CA SER A 16 29.57 14.94 13.02
C SER A 16 29.11 16.38 12.84
N GLU A 17 30.05 17.33 12.56
CA GLU A 17 29.71 18.72 12.40
C GLU A 17 28.74 18.98 11.23
N ILE A 18 28.87 18.20 10.14
CA ILE A 18 27.97 18.27 8.99
C ILE A 18 26.59 17.70 9.35
N ILE A 19 26.55 16.60 10.14
CA ILE A 19 25.31 15.98 10.61
C ILE A 19 24.61 16.90 11.61
N ASP A 20 25.34 17.52 12.53
CA ASP A 20 24.80 18.43 13.54
C ASP A 20 24.20 19.67 12.88
N ALA A 21 24.91 20.28 11.92
CA ALA A 21 24.39 21.41 11.14
C ALA A 21 23.12 21.05 10.35
N PHE A 22 23.03 19.83 9.82
CA PHE A 22 21.81 19.34 9.19
C PHE A 22 20.68 19.13 10.19
N SER A 23 20.98 18.57 11.38
CA SER A 23 20.01 18.37 12.43
C SER A 23 19.39 19.69 12.92
N ASP A 24 20.19 20.74 13.02
CA ASP A 24 19.72 22.08 13.39
C ASP A 24 18.86 22.76 12.30
N ALA A 25 18.99 22.32 11.04
CA ALA A 25 18.26 22.89 9.90
C ALA A 25 16.87 22.26 9.67
N VAL A 26 16.51 21.20 10.38
CA VAL A 26 15.21 20.51 10.24
C VAL A 26 14.38 20.65 11.52
N ALA A 27 13.06 20.77 11.35
CA ALA A 27 12.12 20.79 12.49
C ALA A 27 11.78 19.37 12.97
N GLY A 28 11.95 18.37 12.10
CA GLY A 28 11.76 16.97 12.39
C GLY A 28 12.89 16.36 13.20
N LYS A 29 12.88 15.05 13.34
CA LYS A 29 13.86 14.35 14.17
C LYS A 29 14.90 13.64 13.32
N VAL A 30 16.17 13.91 13.58
CA VAL A 30 17.31 13.17 13.03
C VAL A 30 17.66 12.04 13.99
N ILE A 31 17.80 10.83 13.47
CA ILE A 31 18.02 9.60 14.24
C ILE A 31 19.28 8.92 13.69
N ALA A 32 20.32 8.85 14.52
CA ALA A 32 21.59 8.19 14.23
C ALA A 32 21.64 6.77 14.82
N PRO A 33 22.57 5.90 14.39
CA PRO A 33 22.69 4.52 14.90
C PRO A 33 22.89 4.40 16.40
N ALA A 34 23.40 5.44 17.07
CA ALA A 34 23.59 5.47 18.52
C ALA A 34 22.32 5.80 19.32
N ASP A 35 21.27 6.29 18.64
CA ASP A 35 20.04 6.71 19.32
C ASP A 35 19.22 5.51 19.80
N PRO A 36 18.60 5.57 20.99
CA PRO A 36 17.80 4.47 21.54
C PRO A 36 16.66 4.01 20.63
N GLU A 37 16.08 4.91 19.85
CA GLU A 37 14.97 4.61 18.94
C GLU A 37 15.41 4.10 17.56
N TYR A 38 16.72 4.08 17.24
CA TYR A 38 17.23 3.72 15.92
C TYR A 38 16.72 2.35 15.45
N HIS A 39 16.78 1.33 16.32
CA HIS A 39 16.34 -0.01 15.94
C HIS A 39 14.84 -0.11 15.65
N SER A 40 14.01 0.68 16.31
CA SER A 40 12.58 0.77 15.98
C SER A 40 12.33 1.60 14.72
N ALA A 41 13.07 2.72 14.56
CA ALA A 41 12.92 3.61 13.40
C ALA A 41 13.31 2.94 12.08
N ARG A 42 14.29 2.02 12.05
CA ARG A 42 14.70 1.31 10.84
C ARG A 42 13.87 0.07 10.49
N ARG A 43 12.89 -0.31 11.31
CA ARG A 43 12.02 -1.44 11.01
C ARG A 43 11.00 -1.05 9.94
N ILE A 44 10.74 -1.98 9.02
CA ILE A 44 9.67 -1.87 8.02
C ILE A 44 8.82 -3.14 8.06
N TRP A 45 7.69 -3.13 7.38
CA TRP A 45 6.70 -4.21 7.42
C TRP A 45 7.31 -5.60 7.14
N ASN A 46 8.17 -5.74 6.11
CA ASN A 46 8.84 -6.99 5.77
C ASN A 46 10.10 -7.19 6.62
N ALA A 47 10.04 -8.06 7.61
CA ALA A 47 11.17 -8.35 8.51
C ALA A 47 12.34 -9.10 7.85
N SER A 48 12.20 -9.59 6.61
CA SER A 48 13.35 -10.12 5.86
C SER A 48 14.35 -9.03 5.46
N ILE A 49 13.95 -7.75 5.57
CA ILE A 49 14.76 -6.60 5.25
C ILE A 49 15.40 -6.05 6.54
N ASP A 50 16.68 -6.31 6.71
CA ASP A 50 17.45 -5.88 7.88
C ASP A 50 18.59 -4.92 7.48
N LYS A 51 18.23 -3.78 6.90
CA LYS A 51 19.17 -2.74 6.49
C LYS A 51 19.49 -1.79 7.65
N HIS A 52 20.68 -1.19 7.58
CA HIS A 52 21.24 -0.31 8.59
C HIS A 52 21.52 1.09 8.00
N PRO A 53 20.52 1.99 7.95
CA PRO A 53 20.74 3.37 7.52
C PRO A 53 21.81 4.07 8.33
N GLY A 54 22.65 4.87 7.68
CA GLY A 54 23.61 5.73 8.36
C GLY A 54 22.94 6.88 9.10
N LEU A 55 21.79 7.33 8.59
CA LEU A 55 20.97 8.38 9.20
C LEU A 55 19.49 8.22 8.76
N ILE A 56 18.57 8.50 9.68
CA ILE A 56 17.13 8.57 9.38
C ILE A 56 16.67 9.99 9.77
N VAL A 57 16.05 10.72 8.85
CA VAL A 57 15.39 11.98 9.15
C VAL A 57 13.88 11.81 9.07
N ARG A 58 13.21 11.90 10.23
CA ARG A 58 11.74 11.86 10.32
C ARG A 58 11.22 13.27 10.15
N CYS A 59 10.78 13.57 8.92
CA CYS A 59 10.35 14.90 8.50
C CYS A 59 9.04 15.32 9.16
N ALA A 60 8.96 16.55 9.63
CA ALA A 60 7.74 17.18 10.14
C ALA A 60 6.91 17.84 9.03
N GLY A 61 7.55 18.22 7.92
CA GLY A 61 6.89 18.90 6.80
C GLY A 61 7.73 18.92 5.52
N ALA A 62 7.20 19.53 4.47
CA ALA A 62 7.86 19.61 3.17
C ALA A 62 9.22 20.37 3.23
N ALA A 63 9.36 21.33 4.14
CA ALA A 63 10.62 22.05 4.33
C ALA A 63 11.75 21.11 4.76
N ASP A 64 11.47 20.17 5.68
CA ASP A 64 12.46 19.17 6.10
C ASP A 64 12.84 18.24 4.96
N VAL A 65 11.85 17.85 4.12
CA VAL A 65 12.11 17.03 2.94
C VAL A 65 13.04 17.75 1.97
N VAL A 66 12.84 19.07 1.72
CA VAL A 66 13.72 19.90 0.91
C VAL A 66 15.14 19.90 1.48
N GLN A 67 15.30 20.11 2.79
CA GLN A 67 16.61 20.09 3.45
C GLN A 67 17.27 18.71 3.34
N ALA A 68 16.51 17.64 3.57
CA ALA A 68 17.02 16.27 3.50
C ALA A 68 17.47 15.87 2.09
N VAL A 69 16.73 16.25 1.04
CA VAL A 69 17.11 16.03 -0.36
C VAL A 69 18.38 16.80 -0.70
N LYS A 70 18.45 18.09 -0.33
CA LYS A 70 19.66 18.92 -0.55
C LYS A 70 20.87 18.35 0.19
N PHE A 71 20.69 17.95 1.44
CA PHE A 71 21.74 17.32 2.25
C PHE A 71 22.25 16.03 1.59
N GLY A 72 21.33 15.15 1.16
CA GLY A 72 21.68 13.91 0.45
C GLY A 72 22.48 14.16 -0.84
N ARG A 73 22.07 15.16 -1.62
CA ARG A 73 22.75 15.56 -2.87
C ARG A 73 24.13 16.17 -2.62
N GLN A 74 24.23 17.12 -1.69
CA GLN A 74 25.48 17.83 -1.37
C GLN A 74 26.59 16.90 -0.86
N ASN A 75 26.17 15.84 -0.15
CA ASN A 75 27.07 14.88 0.45
C ASN A 75 27.21 13.57 -0.35
N ASP A 76 26.67 13.51 -1.58
CA ASP A 76 26.69 12.32 -2.46
C ASP A 76 26.21 11.05 -1.75
N LEU A 77 25.08 11.14 -1.03
CA LEU A 77 24.52 10.03 -0.27
C LEU A 77 23.65 9.10 -1.12
N VAL A 78 23.56 7.83 -0.74
CA VAL A 78 22.45 6.97 -1.13
C VAL A 78 21.23 7.39 -0.32
N VAL A 79 20.11 7.68 -1.00
CA VAL A 79 18.88 8.14 -0.35
C VAL A 79 17.76 7.14 -0.58
N SER A 80 17.03 6.81 0.47
CA SER A 80 15.78 6.05 0.41
C SER A 80 14.65 6.85 1.02
N ILE A 81 13.43 6.66 0.48
CA ILE A 81 12.23 7.35 0.95
C ILE A 81 11.31 6.35 1.63
N ARG A 82 10.89 6.65 2.86
CA ARG A 82 9.92 5.86 3.61
C ARG A 82 8.61 6.62 3.75
N GLY A 83 7.54 6.14 3.12
CA GLY A 83 6.16 6.46 3.47
C GLY A 83 5.68 5.48 4.56
N GLY A 84 4.78 4.55 4.24
CA GLY A 84 4.33 3.50 5.17
C GLY A 84 5.28 2.32 5.37
N GLY A 85 6.41 2.25 4.68
CA GLY A 85 7.38 1.16 4.85
C GLY A 85 6.91 -0.23 4.38
N HIS A 86 5.94 -0.32 3.48
CA HIS A 86 5.28 -1.56 3.07
C HIS A 86 5.90 -2.22 1.82
N ASN A 87 6.96 -1.64 1.24
CA ASN A 87 7.60 -2.19 0.05
C ASN A 87 8.28 -3.53 0.34
N VAL A 88 7.81 -4.60 -0.31
CA VAL A 88 8.28 -5.98 -0.10
C VAL A 88 9.77 -6.13 -0.39
N ALA A 89 10.31 -5.41 -1.41
CA ALA A 89 11.73 -5.45 -1.77
C ALA A 89 12.62 -4.57 -0.87
N GLY A 90 12.05 -3.89 0.14
CA GLY A 90 12.81 -3.11 1.11
C GLY A 90 13.46 -1.84 0.57
N ARG A 91 12.88 -1.24 -0.50
CA ARG A 91 13.41 0.00 -1.11
C ARG A 91 13.20 1.24 -0.23
N ALA A 92 12.37 1.13 0.83
CA ALA A 92 12.18 2.19 1.81
C ALA A 92 13.41 2.40 2.73
N LEU A 93 14.40 1.53 2.68
CA LEU A 93 15.63 1.59 3.48
C LEU A 93 16.87 1.42 2.60
N THR A 94 17.99 1.95 3.09
CA THR A 94 19.32 1.76 2.53
C THR A 94 20.33 1.47 3.65
N ASP A 95 21.44 0.83 3.33
CA ASP A 95 22.56 0.69 4.24
C ASP A 95 23.49 1.90 4.14
N ASP A 96 24.06 2.34 5.25
CA ASP A 96 25.05 3.43 5.40
C ASP A 96 24.60 4.79 4.83
N GLY A 97 23.44 4.90 4.18
CA GLY A 97 22.91 6.10 3.54
C GLY A 97 21.87 6.83 4.39
N LEU A 98 21.13 7.75 3.74
CA LEU A 98 20.08 8.57 4.34
C LEU A 98 18.69 7.98 4.07
N VAL A 99 17.86 7.85 5.09
CA VAL A 99 16.42 7.58 4.96
C VAL A 99 15.63 8.86 5.24
N ILE A 100 14.86 9.32 4.27
CA ILE A 100 13.85 10.38 4.44
C ILE A 100 12.55 9.71 4.86
N ASP A 101 12.21 9.83 6.14
CA ASP A 101 11.04 9.17 6.75
C ASP A 101 9.88 10.18 6.85
N LEU A 102 8.81 9.91 6.10
CA LEU A 102 7.60 10.75 6.08
C LEU A 102 6.57 10.32 7.12
N SER A 103 6.85 9.34 7.97
CA SER A 103 5.86 8.72 8.86
C SER A 103 5.21 9.68 9.88
N SER A 104 5.76 10.86 10.11
CA SER A 104 5.14 11.95 10.89
C SER A 104 4.23 12.85 10.06
N MET A 105 4.30 12.81 8.73
CA MET A 105 3.48 13.61 7.82
C MET A 105 2.23 12.81 7.42
N ARG A 106 1.24 12.72 8.33
CA ARG A 106 0.05 11.86 8.18
C ARG A 106 -1.28 12.61 8.09
N ALA A 107 -1.24 13.92 7.97
CA ALA A 107 -2.47 14.70 7.92
C ALA A 107 -3.31 14.37 6.67
N VAL A 108 -4.63 14.32 6.89
CA VAL A 108 -5.65 14.15 5.85
C VAL A 108 -6.68 15.26 6.02
N PHE A 109 -6.91 16.02 4.95
CA PHE A 109 -7.87 17.13 4.92
C PHE A 109 -8.92 16.83 3.85
N VAL A 110 -10.18 16.69 4.27
CA VAL A 110 -11.30 16.37 3.37
C VAL A 110 -12.08 17.65 3.06
N ASP A 111 -12.33 17.89 1.78
CA ASP A 111 -13.28 18.91 1.30
C ASP A 111 -14.50 18.19 0.74
N PRO A 112 -15.57 18.03 1.53
CA PRO A 112 -16.74 17.28 1.10
C PRO A 112 -17.54 18.02 0.01
N ALA A 113 -17.43 19.35 -0.05
CA ALA A 113 -18.13 20.13 -1.08
C ALA A 113 -17.51 19.92 -2.46
N LYS A 114 -16.19 19.70 -2.52
CA LYS A 114 -15.47 19.38 -3.76
C LYS A 114 -15.34 17.89 -4.03
N GLY A 115 -15.67 17.03 -3.06
CA GLY A 115 -15.41 15.59 -3.14
C GLY A 115 -13.92 15.29 -3.28
N THR A 116 -13.07 15.93 -2.46
CA THR A 116 -11.62 15.76 -2.51
C THR A 116 -11.00 15.50 -1.14
N ALA A 117 -9.85 14.82 -1.13
CA ALA A 117 -9.03 14.61 0.07
C ALA A 117 -7.56 14.96 -0.23
N ARG A 118 -6.99 15.90 0.55
CA ARG A 118 -5.56 16.18 0.55
C ARG A 118 -4.89 15.32 1.61
N VAL A 119 -3.87 14.57 1.20
CA VAL A 119 -3.24 13.53 2.03
C VAL A 119 -1.74 13.69 2.02
N GLN A 120 -1.09 13.74 3.17
CA GLN A 120 0.36 13.79 3.28
C GLN A 120 1.01 12.41 3.00
N GLY A 121 2.24 12.42 2.49
CA GLY A 121 2.96 11.24 1.97
C GLY A 121 3.28 10.13 2.98
N GLY A 122 3.21 10.40 4.26
CA GLY A 122 3.41 9.42 5.34
C GLY A 122 2.11 8.80 5.87
N ALA A 123 0.95 9.23 5.38
CA ALA A 123 -0.34 8.68 5.80
C ALA A 123 -0.50 7.21 5.35
N THR A 124 -1.24 6.45 6.13
CA THR A 124 -1.68 5.10 5.78
C THR A 124 -3.08 5.12 5.14
N LEU A 125 -3.48 4.01 4.53
CA LEU A 125 -4.85 3.86 4.01
C LEU A 125 -5.88 3.99 5.13
N GLY A 126 -5.59 3.46 6.32
CA GLY A 126 -6.48 3.59 7.48
C GLY A 126 -6.63 5.03 7.97
N ASP A 127 -5.61 5.89 7.83
CA ASP A 127 -5.73 7.32 8.13
C ASP A 127 -6.68 7.99 7.13
N LEU A 128 -6.50 7.70 5.84
CA LEU A 128 -7.33 8.21 4.77
C LEU A 128 -8.80 7.79 4.95
N ASP A 129 -9.04 6.49 5.14
CA ASP A 129 -10.39 5.94 5.28
C ASP A 129 -11.13 6.51 6.49
N ARG A 130 -10.42 6.67 7.62
CA ARG A 130 -11.01 7.24 8.85
C ARG A 130 -11.51 8.67 8.61
N GLU A 131 -10.70 9.50 7.97
CA GLU A 131 -11.04 10.91 7.75
C GLU A 131 -12.09 11.07 6.64
N THR A 132 -11.98 10.36 5.53
CA THR A 132 -12.95 10.44 4.43
C THR A 132 -14.31 9.89 4.82
N HIS A 133 -14.34 8.77 5.57
CA HIS A 133 -15.59 8.15 6.01
C HIS A 133 -16.43 9.06 6.93
N ALA A 134 -15.80 9.92 7.72
CA ALA A 134 -16.50 10.91 8.54
C ALA A 134 -17.40 11.85 7.73
N PHE A 135 -17.12 12.01 6.43
CA PHE A 135 -17.91 12.80 5.48
C PHE A 135 -18.71 11.94 4.50
N GLY A 136 -18.79 10.63 4.73
CA GLY A 136 -19.48 9.71 3.82
C GLY A 136 -18.74 9.47 2.50
N LEU A 137 -17.44 9.71 2.45
CA LEU A 137 -16.60 9.60 1.28
C LEU A 137 -15.58 8.46 1.43
N ALA A 138 -15.08 7.98 0.28
CA ALA A 138 -13.91 7.10 0.21
C ALA A 138 -13.05 7.44 -1.03
N VAL A 139 -11.76 7.16 -0.94
CA VAL A 139 -10.81 7.23 -2.06
C VAL A 139 -10.44 5.81 -2.45
N PRO A 140 -10.46 5.44 -3.76
CA PRO A 140 -9.94 4.15 -4.20
C PRO A 140 -8.49 3.95 -3.76
N ALA A 141 -8.23 2.89 -3.01
CA ALA A 141 -6.91 2.60 -2.43
C ALA A 141 -6.67 1.08 -2.37
N GLY A 142 -5.64 0.61 -1.66
CA GLY A 142 -5.32 -0.81 -1.53
C GLY A 142 -6.27 -1.58 -0.61
N VAL A 143 -5.87 -2.78 -0.17
CA VAL A 143 -6.73 -3.72 0.59
C VAL A 143 -6.24 -3.97 2.03
N VAL A 144 -5.17 -3.32 2.47
CA VAL A 144 -4.59 -3.44 3.82
C VAL A 144 -4.45 -2.05 4.44
N SER A 145 -5.12 -1.79 5.55
CA SER A 145 -5.23 -0.44 6.13
C SER A 145 -3.91 0.18 6.57
N ARG A 146 -2.90 -0.63 6.88
CA ARG A 146 -1.56 -0.19 7.32
C ARG A 146 -0.64 0.19 6.16
N THR A 147 -1.01 -0.11 4.93
CA THR A 147 -0.23 0.27 3.74
C THR A 147 -0.12 1.79 3.64
N GLY A 148 1.08 2.30 3.34
CA GLY A 148 1.30 3.72 3.11
C GLY A 148 0.71 4.19 1.79
N ILE A 149 -0.01 5.31 1.81
CA ILE A 149 -0.69 5.86 0.64
C ILE A 149 0.29 6.21 -0.49
N ALA A 150 1.47 6.79 -0.15
CA ALA A 150 2.40 7.30 -1.15
C ALA A 150 2.95 6.19 -2.05
N GLY A 151 3.58 5.16 -1.46
CA GLY A 151 4.19 4.08 -2.24
C GLY A 151 3.17 3.30 -3.06
N LEU A 152 1.97 3.09 -2.52
CA LEU A 152 0.86 2.43 -3.20
C LEU A 152 0.40 3.26 -4.41
N THR A 153 0.10 4.54 -4.24
CA THR A 153 -0.38 5.44 -5.30
C THR A 153 0.63 5.59 -6.42
N LEU A 154 1.91 5.82 -6.08
CA LEU A 154 2.96 5.99 -7.07
C LEU A 154 3.22 4.73 -7.90
N GLY A 155 2.87 3.54 -7.40
CA GLY A 155 2.94 2.26 -8.11
C GLY A 155 1.64 1.86 -8.83
N GLY A 156 0.60 2.68 -8.77
CA GLY A 156 -0.73 2.39 -9.35
C GLY A 156 -1.80 2.30 -8.26
N GLY A 157 -1.80 1.25 -7.47
CA GLY A 157 -2.73 1.01 -6.37
C GLY A 157 -4.02 0.31 -6.79
N VAL A 158 -4.14 -0.97 -6.44
CA VAL A 158 -5.30 -1.84 -6.68
C VAL A 158 -5.99 -2.12 -5.35
N GLY A 159 -7.32 -2.09 -5.33
CA GLY A 159 -8.10 -2.42 -4.13
C GLY A 159 -9.59 -2.52 -4.37
N TRP A 160 -10.39 -2.44 -3.30
CA TRP A 160 -11.82 -2.79 -3.31
C TRP A 160 -12.70 -1.97 -4.26
N LEU A 161 -12.28 -0.77 -4.63
CA LEU A 161 -13.07 0.15 -5.45
C LEU A 161 -12.55 0.27 -6.89
N VAL A 162 -11.53 -0.53 -7.27
CA VAL A 162 -10.78 -0.37 -8.51
C VAL A 162 -11.63 -0.54 -9.76
N ARG A 163 -12.56 -1.50 -9.79
CA ARG A 163 -13.35 -1.78 -10.99
C ARG A 163 -14.33 -0.65 -11.33
N LYS A 164 -14.82 0.06 -10.31
CA LYS A 164 -15.75 1.19 -10.50
C LYS A 164 -15.04 2.52 -10.72
N TYR A 165 -13.95 2.76 -10.01
CA TYR A 165 -13.35 4.09 -9.94
C TYR A 165 -11.90 4.15 -10.45
N GLY A 166 -11.34 3.03 -10.95
CA GLY A 166 -9.97 2.96 -11.42
C GLY A 166 -8.94 2.77 -10.31
N LEU A 167 -7.67 2.79 -10.69
CA LEU A 167 -6.53 2.68 -9.79
C LEU A 167 -6.46 3.88 -8.83
N THR A 168 -5.74 3.74 -7.73
CA THR A 168 -5.50 4.86 -6.81
C THR A 168 -4.86 6.04 -7.52
N CYS A 169 -3.87 5.79 -8.40
CA CYS A 169 -3.18 6.84 -9.17
C CYS A 169 -4.09 7.54 -10.19
N ASP A 170 -5.15 6.90 -10.69
CA ASP A 170 -6.12 7.52 -11.61
C ASP A 170 -6.98 8.58 -10.90
N ASN A 171 -7.07 8.48 -9.58
CA ASN A 171 -7.84 9.38 -8.74
C ASN A 171 -7.03 10.55 -8.16
N VAL A 172 -5.75 10.65 -8.51
CA VAL A 172 -4.93 11.82 -8.12
C VAL A 172 -5.23 13.00 -9.03
N LEU A 173 -5.55 14.13 -8.42
CA LEU A 173 -5.78 15.41 -9.09
C LEU A 173 -4.50 16.25 -9.14
N SER A 174 -3.67 16.19 -8.09
CA SER A 174 -2.36 16.85 -8.06
C SER A 174 -1.44 16.23 -7.00
N PHE A 175 -0.14 16.47 -7.18
CA PHE A 175 0.92 16.13 -6.22
C PHE A 175 1.67 17.39 -5.80
N GLU A 176 2.23 17.37 -4.60
CA GLU A 176 3.36 18.22 -4.22
C GLU A 176 4.59 17.32 -4.09
N ILE A 177 5.66 17.64 -4.82
CA ILE A 177 6.87 16.82 -4.89
C ILE A 177 8.12 17.67 -4.70
N VAL A 178 9.07 17.14 -3.93
CA VAL A 178 10.45 17.66 -3.87
C VAL A 178 11.30 16.86 -4.84
N THR A 179 11.78 17.51 -5.88
CA THR A 179 12.63 16.91 -6.92
C THR A 179 14.08 16.71 -6.42
N ALA A 180 14.89 15.96 -7.16
CA ALA A 180 16.27 15.62 -6.77
C ALA A 180 17.20 16.84 -6.60
N ASP A 181 16.88 17.98 -7.17
CA ASP A 181 17.58 19.27 -6.99
C ASP A 181 17.07 20.07 -5.78
N GLY A 182 16.08 19.54 -5.06
CA GLY A 182 15.51 20.14 -3.85
C GLY A 182 14.49 21.25 -4.12
N ASN A 183 13.88 21.28 -5.32
CA ASN A 183 12.78 22.18 -5.63
C ASN A 183 11.45 21.54 -5.26
N LEU A 184 10.58 22.30 -4.59
CA LEU A 184 9.21 21.92 -4.33
C LEU A 184 8.33 22.36 -5.49
N LEU A 185 7.68 21.40 -6.14
CA LEU A 185 6.81 21.63 -7.29
C LEU A 185 5.39 21.17 -7.01
N THR A 186 4.41 21.87 -7.59
CA THR A 186 3.05 21.37 -7.81
C THR A 186 3.00 20.67 -9.17
N VAL A 187 2.31 19.53 -9.21
CA VAL A 187 2.23 18.68 -10.40
C VAL A 187 0.77 18.27 -10.59
N SER A 188 0.20 18.57 -11.76
CA SER A 188 -1.19 18.26 -12.09
C SER A 188 -1.37 18.04 -13.59
N ALA A 189 -2.63 17.83 -14.02
CA ALA A 189 -2.94 17.75 -15.44
C ALA A 189 -2.66 19.04 -16.22
N ASP A 190 -2.53 20.19 -15.54
CA ASP A 190 -2.33 21.51 -16.13
C ASP A 190 -0.93 22.08 -15.86
N GLU A 191 -0.18 21.49 -14.92
CA GLU A 191 1.12 21.97 -14.48
C GLU A 191 2.11 20.80 -14.31
N ASN A 192 3.30 20.87 -14.93
CA ASN A 192 4.30 19.79 -14.95
C ASN A 192 3.70 18.45 -15.44
N THR A 193 3.02 18.49 -16.58
CA THR A 193 2.15 17.41 -17.08
C THR A 193 2.86 16.09 -17.38
N ASP A 194 4.10 16.14 -17.82
CA ASP A 194 4.97 14.97 -18.04
C ASP A 194 5.31 14.27 -16.70
N LEU A 195 5.59 15.06 -15.67
CA LEU A 195 5.82 14.54 -14.32
C LEU A 195 4.51 14.00 -13.70
N PHE A 196 3.37 14.63 -13.99
CA PHE A 196 2.05 14.13 -13.59
C PHE A 196 1.77 12.74 -14.17
N TRP A 197 2.07 12.55 -15.44
CA TRP A 197 1.98 11.24 -16.08
C TRP A 197 2.95 10.23 -15.43
N ALA A 198 4.20 10.61 -15.22
CA ALA A 198 5.24 9.73 -14.68
C ALA A 198 4.97 9.26 -13.25
N LEU A 199 4.40 10.13 -12.38
CA LEU A 199 4.05 9.82 -10.99
C LEU A 199 2.84 8.88 -10.85
N ARG A 200 2.05 8.69 -11.91
CA ARG A 200 0.87 7.84 -11.93
C ARG A 200 1.22 6.42 -12.40
N GLY A 201 2.06 5.71 -11.62
CA GLY A 201 2.49 4.34 -11.86
C GLY A 201 3.99 4.15 -11.99
N GLY A 202 4.77 5.23 -12.25
CA GLY A 202 6.23 5.15 -12.41
C GLY A 202 7.02 5.02 -11.09
N GLY A 203 6.34 4.99 -9.94
CA GLY A 203 6.95 4.84 -8.63
C GLY A 203 7.68 6.09 -8.13
N GLY A 204 8.57 5.91 -7.16
CA GLY A 204 9.29 6.97 -6.46
C GLY A 204 10.56 7.47 -7.15
N ASN A 205 10.68 7.33 -8.48
CA ASN A 205 11.92 7.63 -9.21
C ASN A 205 12.14 9.12 -9.50
N PHE A 206 11.13 9.96 -9.25
CA PHE A 206 11.11 11.37 -9.71
C PHE A 206 11.32 12.39 -8.57
N GLY A 207 11.31 11.94 -7.32
CA GLY A 207 11.46 12.77 -6.14
C GLY A 207 10.67 12.26 -4.95
N VAL A 208 10.51 13.11 -3.95
CA VAL A 208 9.77 12.81 -2.71
C VAL A 208 8.42 13.50 -2.76
N VAL A 209 7.35 12.74 -2.93
CA VAL A 209 5.99 13.29 -2.89
C VAL A 209 5.58 13.54 -1.45
N THR A 210 5.32 14.79 -1.11
CA THR A 210 4.97 15.25 0.23
C THR A 210 3.46 15.30 0.47
N SER A 211 2.68 15.52 -0.61
CA SER A 211 1.22 15.64 -0.55
C SER A 211 0.55 15.16 -1.84
N PHE A 212 -0.63 14.58 -1.71
CA PHE A 212 -1.51 14.13 -2.77
C PHE A 212 -2.86 14.82 -2.63
N LEU A 213 -3.47 15.27 -3.71
CA LEU A 213 -4.87 15.64 -3.76
C LEU A 213 -5.64 14.57 -4.53
N PHE A 214 -6.52 13.86 -3.86
CA PHE A 214 -7.34 12.81 -4.45
C PHE A 214 -8.76 13.29 -4.72
N ARG A 215 -9.38 12.71 -5.74
CA ARG A 215 -10.83 12.65 -5.88
C ARG A 215 -11.37 11.62 -4.90
N ALA A 216 -12.44 11.97 -4.19
CA ALA A 216 -13.16 11.10 -3.28
C ALA A 216 -14.60 10.89 -3.76
N TYR A 217 -15.17 9.73 -3.46
CA TYR A 217 -16.48 9.31 -3.94
C TYR A 217 -17.43 9.01 -2.79
N PRO A 218 -18.77 9.19 -2.99
CA PRO A 218 -19.77 8.90 -1.96
C PRO A 218 -19.89 7.39 -1.73
N VAL A 219 -19.06 6.86 -0.84
CA VAL A 219 -19.09 5.45 -0.40
C VAL A 219 -19.02 5.41 1.11
N THR A 220 -20.14 5.05 1.76
CA THR A 220 -20.24 4.90 3.21
C THR A 220 -20.18 3.44 3.62
N ASN A 221 -21.11 2.64 3.10
CA ASN A 221 -21.21 1.22 3.35
C ASN A 221 -21.02 0.45 2.05
N VAL A 222 -20.52 -0.77 2.18
CA VAL A 222 -20.39 -1.72 1.09
C VAL A 222 -21.03 -3.05 1.49
N PHE A 223 -21.54 -3.80 0.52
CA PHE A 223 -21.99 -5.15 0.75
C PHE A 223 -20.84 -6.09 0.39
N GLY A 224 -20.16 -6.64 1.39
CA GLY A 224 -18.93 -7.39 1.17
C GLY A 224 -18.51 -8.25 2.33
N GLY A 225 -17.43 -8.97 2.14
CA GLY A 225 -16.89 -9.93 3.10
C GLY A 225 -16.24 -11.11 2.38
N MET A 226 -16.26 -12.27 3.03
CA MET A 226 -15.55 -13.46 2.58
C MET A 226 -16.49 -14.69 2.63
N VAL A 227 -16.43 -15.50 1.56
CA VAL A 227 -17.01 -16.84 1.50
C VAL A 227 -15.87 -17.84 1.47
N VAL A 228 -15.85 -18.79 2.41
CA VAL A 228 -14.74 -19.76 2.55
C VAL A 228 -15.25 -21.17 2.31
N HIS A 229 -14.50 -21.92 1.51
CA HIS A 229 -14.77 -23.33 1.22
C HIS A 229 -13.55 -24.19 1.59
N ALA A 230 -13.80 -25.48 1.77
CA ALA A 230 -12.72 -26.43 1.95
C ALA A 230 -11.78 -26.49 0.73
N ARG A 231 -10.50 -26.70 0.94
CA ARG A 231 -9.46 -26.71 -0.09
C ARG A 231 -9.68 -27.73 -1.20
N ASP A 232 -10.32 -28.86 -0.91
CA ASP A 232 -10.65 -29.89 -1.91
C ASP A 232 -11.63 -29.39 -2.97
N ARG A 233 -12.43 -28.34 -2.64
CA ARG A 233 -13.34 -27.67 -3.57
C ARG A 233 -12.66 -26.55 -4.39
N ALA A 234 -11.37 -26.31 -4.21
CA ALA A 234 -10.70 -25.14 -4.77
C ALA A 234 -10.84 -25.02 -6.29
N ARG A 235 -10.75 -26.14 -7.04
CA ARG A 235 -10.91 -26.12 -8.49
C ARG A 235 -12.29 -25.62 -8.91
N ASP A 236 -13.33 -26.16 -8.29
CA ASP A 236 -14.72 -25.81 -8.60
C ASP A 236 -15.01 -24.37 -8.22
N VAL A 237 -14.55 -23.93 -7.03
CA VAL A 237 -14.74 -22.56 -6.54
C VAL A 237 -14.03 -21.54 -7.44
N ILE A 238 -12.78 -21.80 -7.85
CA ILE A 238 -12.03 -20.86 -8.70
C ILE A 238 -12.63 -20.81 -10.12
N ARG A 239 -13.08 -21.94 -10.67
CA ARG A 239 -13.80 -21.97 -11.96
C ARG A 239 -15.09 -21.18 -11.89
N HIS A 240 -15.88 -21.40 -10.84
CA HIS A 240 -17.13 -20.66 -10.62
C HIS A 240 -16.84 -19.15 -10.46
N TYR A 241 -15.83 -18.77 -9.68
CA TYR A 241 -15.38 -17.37 -9.53
C TYR A 241 -15.01 -16.76 -10.89
N ARG A 242 -14.16 -17.42 -11.66
CA ARG A 242 -13.76 -16.97 -13.02
C ARG A 242 -14.98 -16.72 -13.90
N ASP A 243 -15.87 -17.70 -14.00
CA ASP A 243 -17.04 -17.64 -14.87
C ASP A 243 -18.02 -16.55 -14.41
N PHE A 244 -18.21 -16.40 -13.11
CA PHE A 244 -19.00 -15.34 -12.50
C PHE A 244 -18.43 -13.95 -12.81
N MET A 245 -17.11 -13.76 -12.70
CA MET A 245 -16.47 -12.46 -12.91
C MET A 245 -16.56 -11.98 -14.37
N THR A 246 -16.79 -12.85 -15.35
CA THR A 246 -16.95 -12.44 -16.76
C THR A 246 -18.15 -11.51 -16.99
N SER A 247 -19.19 -11.60 -16.16
CA SER A 247 -20.43 -10.81 -16.25
C SER A 247 -20.70 -9.94 -15.02
N ALA A 248 -19.77 -9.90 -14.09
CA ALA A 248 -19.91 -9.12 -12.86
C ALA A 248 -19.93 -7.61 -13.14
N PRO A 249 -20.84 -6.83 -12.51
CA PRO A 249 -20.90 -5.40 -12.70
C PRO A 249 -19.64 -4.69 -12.17
N GLU A 250 -19.37 -3.49 -12.64
CA GLU A 250 -18.20 -2.70 -12.23
C GLU A 250 -18.25 -2.30 -10.74
N ASP A 251 -19.44 -2.24 -10.15
CA ASP A 251 -19.62 -2.03 -8.70
C ASP A 251 -19.03 -3.14 -7.82
N LEU A 252 -18.71 -4.29 -8.39
CA LEU A 252 -18.16 -5.45 -7.69
C LEU A 252 -16.69 -5.64 -7.97
N THR A 253 -15.87 -5.58 -6.94
CA THR A 253 -14.50 -6.13 -6.94
C THR A 253 -14.47 -7.41 -6.10
N ALA A 254 -13.88 -8.46 -6.63
CA ALA A 254 -13.72 -9.71 -5.90
C ALA A 254 -12.38 -10.38 -6.22
N TYR A 255 -11.85 -11.11 -5.26
CA TYR A 255 -10.61 -11.89 -5.34
C TYR A 255 -10.88 -13.33 -4.94
N ALA A 256 -10.23 -14.29 -5.58
CA ALA A 256 -10.16 -15.66 -5.10
C ALA A 256 -8.80 -15.91 -4.46
N ALA A 257 -8.76 -16.60 -3.31
CA ALA A 257 -7.51 -16.84 -2.60
C ALA A 257 -7.43 -18.28 -2.07
N LEU A 258 -6.27 -18.90 -2.28
CA LEU A 258 -5.90 -20.16 -1.65
C LEU A 258 -5.10 -19.83 -0.39
N ILE A 259 -5.66 -20.09 0.77
CA ILE A 259 -5.18 -19.65 2.07
C ILE A 259 -5.10 -20.81 3.08
N THR A 260 -4.54 -20.54 4.24
CA THR A 260 -4.72 -21.34 5.44
C THR A 260 -5.55 -20.52 6.43
N THR A 261 -6.60 -21.10 7.00
CA THR A 261 -7.45 -20.44 7.99
C THR A 261 -6.69 -20.22 9.32
N PRO A 262 -7.14 -19.32 10.21
CA PRO A 262 -6.46 -19.08 11.50
C PRO A 262 -6.31 -20.33 12.38
N ASP A 263 -7.22 -21.31 12.25
CA ASP A 263 -7.20 -22.61 12.93
C ASP A 263 -6.33 -23.66 12.21
N GLY A 264 -5.61 -23.26 11.13
CA GLY A 264 -4.59 -24.07 10.46
C GLY A 264 -5.10 -24.97 9.33
N HIS A 265 -6.35 -24.82 8.90
CA HIS A 265 -6.91 -25.64 7.81
C HIS A 265 -6.72 -25.00 6.44
N PRO A 266 -6.24 -25.75 5.43
CA PRO A 266 -6.20 -25.27 4.05
C PRO A 266 -7.61 -24.96 3.52
N ALA A 267 -7.78 -23.80 2.90
CA ALA A 267 -9.06 -23.32 2.40
C ALA A 267 -8.92 -22.58 1.07
N VAL A 268 -10.04 -22.37 0.40
CA VAL A 268 -10.18 -21.40 -0.69
C VAL A 268 -11.24 -20.39 -0.29
N ALA A 269 -10.93 -19.12 -0.46
CA ALA A 269 -11.83 -18.01 -0.14
C ALA A 269 -12.16 -17.21 -1.39
N VAL A 270 -13.39 -16.71 -1.49
CA VAL A 270 -13.77 -15.62 -2.39
C VAL A 270 -14.06 -14.42 -1.53
N ILE A 271 -13.33 -13.33 -1.75
CA ILE A 271 -13.45 -12.08 -1.00
C ILE A 271 -14.06 -11.06 -1.94
N ALA A 272 -15.17 -10.46 -1.56
CA ALA A 272 -15.94 -9.60 -2.45
C ALA A 272 -16.34 -8.31 -1.77
N CYS A 273 -16.35 -7.21 -2.54
CA CYS A 273 -16.79 -5.89 -2.12
C CYS A 273 -17.66 -5.27 -3.22
N PHE A 274 -18.92 -5.10 -2.93
CA PHE A 274 -19.88 -4.41 -3.80
C PHE A 274 -20.14 -3.01 -3.25
N CYS A 275 -19.81 -1.98 -4.02
CA CYS A 275 -19.87 -0.58 -3.60
C CYS A 275 -21.06 0.20 -4.20
N GLY A 276 -22.08 -0.49 -4.71
CA GLY A 276 -23.34 0.05 -5.17
C GLY A 276 -24.47 -0.03 -4.13
N ASP A 277 -25.73 -0.06 -4.60
CA ASP A 277 -26.90 -0.23 -3.75
C ASP A 277 -26.83 -1.58 -2.98
N PRO A 278 -27.05 -1.60 -1.65
CA PRO A 278 -26.93 -2.83 -0.86
C PRO A 278 -27.91 -3.95 -1.24
N ALA A 279 -29.13 -3.62 -1.69
CA ALA A 279 -30.10 -4.63 -2.12
C ALA A 279 -29.65 -5.29 -3.42
N GLU A 280 -29.09 -4.50 -4.33
CA GLU A 280 -28.44 -4.98 -5.56
C GLU A 280 -27.20 -5.83 -5.22
N GLY A 281 -26.35 -5.39 -4.28
CA GLY A 281 -25.19 -6.15 -3.82
C GLY A 281 -25.57 -7.53 -3.28
N LYS A 282 -26.65 -7.61 -2.52
CA LYS A 282 -27.18 -8.91 -2.03
C LYS A 282 -27.58 -9.82 -3.18
N ARG A 283 -28.21 -9.27 -4.23
CA ARG A 283 -28.63 -10.01 -5.43
C ARG A 283 -27.43 -10.47 -6.25
N VAL A 284 -26.48 -9.57 -6.51
CA VAL A 284 -25.28 -9.81 -7.32
C VAL A 284 -24.40 -10.88 -6.67
N LEU A 285 -24.17 -10.82 -5.36
CA LEU A 285 -23.29 -11.75 -4.66
C LEU A 285 -23.94 -13.10 -4.33
N ARG A 286 -25.25 -13.25 -4.54
CA ARG A 286 -25.95 -14.50 -4.25
C ARG A 286 -25.32 -15.74 -4.90
N PRO A 287 -24.95 -15.74 -6.20
CA PRO A 287 -24.34 -16.91 -6.82
C PRO A 287 -23.01 -17.35 -6.17
N LEU A 288 -22.18 -16.42 -5.71
CA LEU A 288 -20.94 -16.74 -5.00
C LEU A 288 -21.21 -17.32 -3.59
N ARG A 289 -22.24 -16.81 -2.90
CA ARG A 289 -22.60 -17.21 -1.55
C ARG A 289 -23.31 -18.57 -1.47
N GLU A 290 -24.14 -18.87 -2.47
CA GLU A 290 -24.91 -20.12 -2.55
C GLU A 290 -24.17 -21.25 -3.29
N PHE A 291 -22.98 -20.97 -3.85
CA PHE A 291 -22.21 -21.99 -4.55
C PHE A 291 -21.71 -23.07 -3.60
N GLY A 292 -22.07 -24.32 -3.92
CA GLY A 292 -21.64 -25.47 -3.13
C GLY A 292 -22.12 -25.40 -1.67
N SER A 293 -21.26 -25.81 -0.74
CA SER A 293 -21.52 -25.77 0.71
C SER A 293 -20.34 -25.06 1.38
N PRO A 294 -20.39 -23.71 1.53
CA PRO A 294 -19.31 -22.98 2.16
C PRO A 294 -19.15 -23.34 3.64
N LEU A 295 -17.92 -23.36 4.13
CA LEU A 295 -17.61 -23.49 5.55
C LEU A 295 -17.98 -22.23 6.33
N MET A 296 -17.89 -21.07 5.66
CA MET A 296 -18.22 -19.78 6.23
C MET A 296 -18.73 -18.83 5.12
N ASP A 297 -19.78 -18.10 5.44
CA ASP A 297 -20.25 -16.93 4.67
C ASP A 297 -20.32 -15.73 5.63
N ALA A 298 -19.38 -14.79 5.48
CA ALA A 298 -19.28 -13.57 6.26
C ALA A 298 -19.61 -12.32 5.42
N VAL A 299 -20.29 -12.48 4.28
CA VAL A 299 -20.71 -11.37 3.42
C VAL A 299 -21.93 -10.67 4.02
N GLN A 300 -21.77 -9.37 4.31
CA GLN A 300 -22.80 -8.54 4.92
C GLN A 300 -22.63 -7.06 4.56
N LEU A 301 -23.58 -6.23 4.96
CA LEU A 301 -23.45 -4.78 4.86
C LEU A 301 -22.51 -4.28 5.97
N VAL A 302 -21.41 -3.64 5.59
CA VAL A 302 -20.41 -3.10 6.51
C VAL A 302 -19.99 -1.69 6.11
N PRO A 303 -19.57 -0.84 7.06
CA PRO A 303 -18.87 0.40 6.74
C PRO A 303 -17.61 0.13 5.91
N PHE A 304 -17.32 0.99 4.93
CA PHE A 304 -16.13 0.80 4.06
C PHE A 304 -14.81 0.64 4.85
N PRO A 305 -14.53 1.40 5.94
CA PRO A 305 -13.31 1.19 6.73
C PRO A 305 -13.23 -0.18 7.42
N VAL A 306 -14.37 -0.87 7.63
CA VAL A 306 -14.39 -2.24 8.15
C VAL A 306 -13.96 -3.22 7.05
N MET A 307 -14.49 -3.05 5.84
CA MET A 307 -14.07 -3.82 4.66
C MET A 307 -12.57 -3.63 4.38
N GLN A 308 -12.07 -2.41 4.50
CA GLN A 308 -10.67 -2.06 4.29
C GLN A 308 -9.71 -2.77 5.26
N LYS A 309 -10.17 -3.11 6.46
CA LYS A 309 -9.39 -3.83 7.49
C LYS A 309 -9.53 -5.35 7.42
N LEU A 310 -10.36 -5.86 6.52
CA LEU A 310 -10.68 -7.30 6.46
C LEU A 310 -9.43 -8.18 6.33
N LEU A 311 -8.43 -7.71 5.58
CA LEU A 311 -7.20 -8.45 5.32
C LEU A 311 -6.02 -8.06 6.23
N ASP A 312 -6.18 -7.12 7.16
CA ASP A 312 -5.07 -6.66 8.03
C ASP A 312 -4.43 -7.81 8.82
N GLY A 313 -5.24 -8.76 9.29
CA GLY A 313 -4.77 -9.93 10.04
C GLY A 313 -4.00 -10.95 9.20
N ALA A 314 -4.20 -10.96 7.88
CA ALA A 314 -3.49 -11.84 6.95
C ALA A 314 -2.09 -11.31 6.57
N PHE A 315 -1.83 -10.03 6.83
CA PHE A 315 -0.58 -9.34 6.49
C PHE A 315 0.08 -8.70 7.73
N PRO A 316 0.44 -9.50 8.76
CA PRO A 316 1.03 -8.96 9.99
C PRO A 316 2.41 -8.36 9.74
N GLU A 317 2.71 -7.28 10.45
CA GLU A 317 4.04 -6.67 10.48
C GLU A 317 5.05 -7.61 11.15
N GLY A 318 6.30 -7.55 10.71
CA GLY A 318 7.39 -8.31 11.33
C GLY A 318 7.50 -9.75 10.87
N THR A 319 6.79 -10.14 9.83
CA THR A 319 6.94 -11.44 9.16
C THR A 319 7.87 -11.37 7.95
N TYR A 320 8.43 -12.52 7.56
CA TYR A 320 9.29 -12.63 6.40
C TYR A 320 8.45 -12.84 5.16
N ASN A 321 8.50 -11.89 4.23
CA ASN A 321 7.67 -11.86 3.05
C ASN A 321 8.50 -11.95 1.77
N TYR A 322 8.08 -12.85 0.88
CA TYR A 322 8.58 -12.95 -0.49
C TYR A 322 7.38 -13.04 -1.44
N TRP A 323 7.26 -12.08 -2.34
CA TRP A 323 6.13 -11.97 -3.24
C TRP A 323 6.57 -12.09 -4.69
N LYS A 324 5.77 -12.78 -5.48
CA LYS A 324 5.83 -12.84 -6.92
C LYS A 324 4.41 -12.69 -7.46
N SER A 325 4.30 -11.97 -8.56
CA SER A 325 3.06 -11.84 -9.33
C SER A 325 3.35 -11.95 -10.82
N ASP A 326 2.37 -12.39 -11.57
CA ASP A 326 2.39 -12.41 -13.02
C ASP A 326 0.97 -12.27 -13.56
N PHE A 327 0.85 -11.87 -14.82
CA PHE A 327 -0.42 -11.77 -15.51
C PHE A 327 -0.66 -13.03 -16.36
N LEU A 328 -1.83 -13.62 -16.19
CA LEU A 328 -2.28 -14.68 -17.08
C LEU A 328 -3.06 -14.06 -18.23
N ARG A 329 -2.77 -14.50 -19.47
CA ARG A 329 -3.54 -14.10 -20.64
C ARG A 329 -4.98 -14.63 -20.57
N GLU A 330 -5.12 -15.83 -20.01
CA GLU A 330 -6.37 -16.52 -19.82
C GLU A 330 -6.27 -17.43 -18.58
N MET A 331 -7.31 -17.49 -17.80
CA MET A 331 -7.41 -18.44 -16.69
C MET A 331 -8.10 -19.72 -17.15
N SER A 332 -7.37 -20.55 -17.91
CA SER A 332 -7.88 -21.85 -18.38
C SER A 332 -8.09 -22.83 -17.22
N ASN A 333 -8.80 -23.94 -17.48
CA ASN A 333 -8.97 -24.99 -16.48
C ASN A 333 -7.63 -25.60 -16.06
N GLU A 334 -6.71 -25.77 -17.02
CA GLU A 334 -5.36 -26.29 -16.79
C GLU A 334 -4.55 -25.32 -15.92
N ALA A 335 -4.65 -24.00 -16.14
CA ALA A 335 -4.01 -23.01 -15.30
C ALA A 335 -4.54 -23.09 -13.86
N ILE A 336 -5.86 -23.20 -13.67
CA ILE A 336 -6.48 -23.39 -12.35
C ILE A 336 -5.97 -24.66 -11.66
N ASP A 337 -5.90 -25.77 -12.40
CA ASP A 337 -5.44 -27.05 -11.87
C ASP A 337 -3.98 -26.97 -11.42
N LEU A 338 -3.11 -26.30 -12.18
CA LEU A 338 -1.71 -26.05 -11.81
C LEU A 338 -1.58 -25.14 -10.58
N ILE A 339 -2.35 -24.05 -10.53
CA ILE A 339 -2.38 -23.13 -9.38
C ILE A 339 -2.76 -23.90 -8.10
N VAL A 340 -3.83 -24.68 -8.14
CA VAL A 340 -4.29 -25.47 -6.99
C VAL A 340 -3.26 -26.55 -6.61
N MET A 341 -2.68 -27.23 -7.59
CA MET A 341 -1.64 -28.24 -7.37
C MET A 341 -0.42 -27.63 -6.64
N HIS A 342 0.03 -26.45 -7.06
CA HIS A 342 1.18 -25.78 -6.42
C HIS A 342 0.82 -25.18 -5.08
N ALA A 343 -0.36 -24.60 -4.91
CA ALA A 343 -0.84 -24.09 -3.61
C ALA A 343 -0.94 -25.18 -2.54
N ASN A 344 -1.23 -26.43 -2.92
CA ASN A 344 -1.25 -27.56 -1.99
C ASN A 344 0.16 -27.96 -1.47
N LYS A 345 1.24 -27.39 -2.05
CA LYS A 345 2.61 -27.60 -1.61
C LYS A 345 3.13 -26.48 -0.69
N MET A 346 2.31 -25.44 -0.43
CA MET A 346 2.70 -24.37 0.49
C MET A 346 3.04 -24.92 1.88
N LYS A 347 4.13 -24.42 2.47
CA LYS A 347 4.66 -24.91 3.75
C LYS A 347 4.28 -23.99 4.92
N SER A 348 4.24 -22.68 4.67
CA SER A 348 3.89 -21.71 5.70
C SER A 348 2.38 -21.47 5.73
N PRO A 349 1.75 -21.42 6.89
CA PRO A 349 0.34 -21.06 7.00
C PRO A 349 0.05 -19.60 6.60
N LEU A 350 1.09 -18.74 6.54
CA LEU A 350 0.97 -17.36 6.06
C LEU A 350 1.13 -17.23 4.55
N SER A 351 1.49 -18.33 3.85
CA SER A 351 1.55 -18.29 2.39
C SER A 351 0.16 -18.31 1.79
N ALA A 352 -0.04 -17.52 0.74
CA ALA A 352 -1.28 -17.48 -0.01
C ALA A 352 -1.02 -17.39 -1.51
N VAL A 353 -1.97 -17.84 -2.32
CA VAL A 353 -2.08 -17.52 -3.74
C VAL A 353 -3.35 -16.68 -3.91
N VAL A 354 -3.21 -15.48 -4.43
CA VAL A 354 -4.32 -14.56 -4.67
C VAL A 354 -4.52 -14.41 -6.18
N ILE A 355 -5.76 -14.43 -6.61
CA ILE A 355 -6.24 -14.28 -7.99
C ILE A 355 -7.14 -13.04 -8.00
N GLU A 356 -6.72 -12.01 -8.72
CA GLU A 356 -7.40 -10.72 -8.85
C GLU A 356 -8.05 -10.55 -10.21
#